data_14564f285ceecf8860155f2181920fef
#
_entry.id   14564f285ceecf8860155f2181920fef
#
_cell.length_a   1.000
_cell.length_b   1.000
_cell.length_c   1.000
_cell.angle_alpha   90.00
_cell.angle_beta   90.00
_cell.angle_gamma   90.00
#
_symmetry.space_group_name_H-M   'P 1'
#
loop_
_entity.id
_entity.type
_entity.pdbx_description
1 polymer ?
#
loop_
_entity_poly.entity_id
_entity_poly.type
_entity_poly.pdbx_seq_one_letter_code
_entity_poly.pdbx_strand_id
1 'polypeptide(L)'
;MAEQAFSLTTLRTYWEDYQQRLISTIKPLSSEQLALPVASHQTIGELLGHLIGARFWWFHRWMGEVEPPELIKWGSDEDMRNASSLVNAFAVTWRMISPALSRWTAADLQHLVPPLASVAAEESAHTREWIIWHVLEHEIHHGGELSLALGGHGLQGIEI
;
A
#
# COMPACT_ATOMS: atom_id res chain seq x y z
N MET A 1 -25.27 26.35 -1.29
CA MET A 1 -24.62 25.18 -1.91
C MET A 1 -24.04 24.36 -0.76
N ALA A 2 -24.45 23.10 -0.61
CA ALA A 2 -23.85 22.22 0.40
C ALA A 2 -22.38 22.00 -0.01
N GLU A 3 -21.46 22.40 0.84
CA GLU A 3 -20.05 22.10 0.71
C GLU A 3 -19.92 20.58 0.73
N GLN A 4 -19.52 19.99 -0.40
CA GLN A 4 -19.36 18.54 -0.50
C GLN A 4 -18.09 18.18 0.27
N ALA A 5 -18.27 17.84 1.54
CA ALA A 5 -17.17 17.44 2.40
C ALA A 5 -16.45 16.22 1.79
N PHE A 6 -15.13 16.23 1.78
CA PHE A 6 -14.31 15.07 1.42
C PHE A 6 -14.71 13.88 2.31
N SER A 7 -15.09 12.77 1.69
CA SER A 7 -15.61 11.60 2.40
C SER A 7 -14.68 10.40 2.25
N LEU A 8 -14.78 9.41 3.15
CA LEU A 8 -14.06 8.13 2.99
C LEU A 8 -14.40 7.43 1.67
N THR A 9 -15.62 7.60 1.17
CA THR A 9 -16.03 7.08 -0.14
C THR A 9 -15.21 7.74 -1.26
N THR A 10 -15.03 9.07 -1.19
CA THR A 10 -14.21 9.81 -2.15
C THR A 10 -12.75 9.39 -2.07
N LEU A 11 -12.19 9.30 -0.85
CA LEU A 11 -10.82 8.82 -0.62
C LEU A 11 -10.62 7.42 -1.19
N ARG A 12 -11.53 6.49 -0.90
CA ARG A 12 -11.49 5.12 -1.40
C ARG A 12 -11.48 5.07 -2.93
N THR A 13 -12.31 5.88 -3.58
CA THR A 13 -12.37 5.94 -5.05
C THR A 13 -11.05 6.42 -5.66
N TYR A 14 -10.46 7.48 -5.12
CA TYR A 14 -9.18 7.99 -5.63
C TYR A 14 -8.01 7.07 -5.31
N TRP A 15 -8.02 6.43 -4.15
CA TRP A 15 -6.99 5.44 -3.81
C TRP A 15 -7.09 4.20 -4.71
N GLU A 16 -8.31 3.74 -5.04
CA GLU A 16 -8.52 2.66 -5.99
C GLU A 16 -8.00 3.02 -7.39
N ASP A 17 -8.27 4.24 -7.86
CA ASP A 17 -7.73 4.73 -9.14
C ASP A 17 -6.20 4.74 -9.13
N TYR A 18 -5.58 5.29 -8.08
CA TYR A 18 -4.13 5.27 -7.92
C TYR A 18 -3.56 3.84 -7.91
N GLN A 19 -4.19 2.92 -7.19
CA GLN A 19 -3.81 1.51 -7.19
C GLN A 19 -3.87 0.88 -8.58
N GLN A 20 -4.91 1.16 -9.38
CA GLN A 20 -5.01 0.63 -10.73
C GLN A 20 -3.87 1.14 -11.64
N ARG A 21 -3.48 2.39 -11.48
CA ARG A 21 -2.32 2.96 -12.18
C ARG A 21 -1.02 2.26 -11.77
N LEU A 22 -0.81 2.04 -10.48
CA LEU A 22 0.33 1.30 -9.95
C LEU A 22 0.37 -0.13 -10.52
N ILE A 23 -0.74 -0.86 -10.47
CA ILE A 23 -0.88 -2.22 -11.03
C ILE A 23 -0.57 -2.23 -12.54
N SER A 24 -1.07 -1.25 -13.29
CA SER A 24 -0.83 -1.15 -14.73
C SER A 24 0.65 -0.92 -15.04
N THR A 25 1.35 -0.20 -14.19
CA THR A 25 2.81 0.03 -14.29
C THR A 25 3.61 -1.24 -13.97
N ILE A 26 3.19 -2.02 -12.97
CA ILE A 26 3.90 -3.25 -12.54
C ILE A 26 3.67 -4.40 -13.52
N LYS A 27 2.45 -4.55 -14.01
CA LYS A 27 2.02 -5.72 -14.78
C LYS A 27 2.92 -6.11 -15.96
N PRO A 28 3.50 -5.18 -16.75
CA PRO A 28 4.36 -5.52 -17.88
C PRO A 28 5.82 -5.79 -17.49
N LEU A 29 6.24 -5.58 -16.23
CA LEU A 29 7.63 -5.70 -15.83
C LEU A 29 8.11 -7.16 -15.84
N SER A 30 9.29 -7.38 -16.43
CA SER A 30 9.98 -8.68 -16.35
C SER A 30 10.67 -8.88 -15.01
N SER A 31 11.08 -10.11 -14.71
CA SER A 31 11.86 -10.42 -13.50
C SER A 31 13.19 -9.67 -13.45
N GLU A 32 13.84 -9.46 -14.60
CA GLU A 32 15.07 -8.67 -14.73
C GLU A 32 14.81 -7.18 -14.43
N GLN A 33 13.68 -6.64 -14.89
CA GLN A 33 13.29 -5.25 -14.59
C GLN A 33 12.91 -5.06 -13.12
N LEU A 34 12.25 -6.03 -12.50
CA LEU A 34 11.98 -6.03 -11.07
C LEU A 34 13.24 -6.14 -10.21
N ALA A 35 14.32 -6.71 -10.75
CA ALA A 35 15.61 -6.79 -10.09
C ALA A 35 16.49 -5.52 -10.26
N LEU A 36 16.04 -4.52 -11.02
CA LEU A 36 16.78 -3.26 -11.18
C LEU A 36 16.89 -2.49 -9.86
N PRO A 37 18.02 -1.83 -9.60
CA PRO A 37 18.24 -1.13 -8.34
C PRO A 37 17.38 0.12 -8.19
N VAL A 38 17.04 0.44 -6.96
CA VAL A 38 16.36 1.66 -6.54
C VAL A 38 17.05 2.24 -5.30
N ALA A 39 16.96 3.57 -5.10
CA ALA A 39 17.76 4.26 -4.09
C ALA A 39 17.48 3.84 -2.64
N SER A 40 16.22 3.63 -2.28
CA SER A 40 15.81 3.33 -0.90
C SER A 40 15.77 1.83 -0.58
N HIS A 41 15.70 0.99 -1.60
CA HIS A 41 15.62 -0.47 -1.51
C HIS A 41 16.63 -1.10 -2.46
N GLN A 42 16.93 -2.40 -2.29
CA GLN A 42 17.89 -3.04 -3.17
C GLN A 42 17.36 -3.13 -4.59
N THR A 43 16.06 -3.42 -4.75
CA THR A 43 15.45 -3.61 -6.06
C THR A 43 14.04 -2.99 -6.14
N ILE A 44 13.56 -2.79 -7.38
CA ILE A 44 12.17 -2.36 -7.66
C ILE A 44 11.16 -3.34 -7.04
N GLY A 45 11.40 -4.65 -7.14
CA GLY A 45 10.53 -5.66 -6.54
C GLY A 45 10.45 -5.55 -5.03
N GLU A 46 11.56 -5.31 -4.34
CA GLU A 46 11.60 -5.09 -2.89
C GLU A 46 10.89 -3.81 -2.47
N LEU A 47 11.02 -2.72 -3.23
CA LEU A 47 10.25 -1.50 -3.01
C LEU A 47 8.74 -1.78 -3.08
N LEU A 48 8.29 -2.53 -4.10
CA LEU A 48 6.89 -2.92 -4.24
C LEU A 48 6.43 -3.85 -3.11
N GLY A 49 7.29 -4.78 -2.71
CA GLY A 49 7.05 -5.65 -1.55
C GLY A 49 6.92 -4.88 -0.24
N HIS A 50 7.72 -3.83 -0.06
CA HIS A 50 7.64 -2.92 1.07
C HIS A 50 6.28 -2.20 1.13
N LEU A 51 5.75 -1.72 0.00
CA LEU A 51 4.42 -1.11 -0.06
C LEU A 51 3.30 -2.10 0.33
N ILE A 52 3.36 -3.33 -0.17
CA ILE A 52 2.41 -4.39 0.18
C ILE A 52 2.51 -4.73 1.67
N GLY A 53 3.74 -4.84 2.18
CA GLY A 53 4.02 -5.08 3.59
C GLY A 53 3.48 -3.97 4.50
N ALA A 54 3.61 -2.70 4.11
CA ALA A 54 3.08 -1.57 4.85
C ALA A 54 1.54 -1.61 4.95
N ARG A 55 0.83 -1.90 3.85
CA ARG A 55 -0.62 -2.12 3.87
C ARG A 55 -1.02 -3.21 4.86
N PHE A 56 -0.36 -4.36 4.79
CA PHE A 56 -0.62 -5.49 5.66
C PHE A 56 -0.32 -5.16 7.12
N TRP A 57 0.82 -4.52 7.39
CA TRP A 57 1.23 -4.14 8.74
C TRP A 57 0.20 -3.23 9.39
N TRP A 58 -0.17 -2.14 8.74
CA TRP A 58 -1.04 -1.14 9.33
C TRP A 58 -2.50 -1.59 9.42
N PHE A 59 -3.05 -2.21 8.38
CA PHE A 59 -4.46 -2.61 8.38
C PHE A 59 -4.70 -3.92 9.13
N HIS A 60 -3.90 -4.96 8.88
CA HIS A 60 -4.09 -6.24 9.56
C HIS A 60 -3.46 -6.25 10.96
N ARG A 61 -2.13 -6.05 11.04
CA ARG A 61 -1.41 -6.21 12.31
C ARG A 61 -1.77 -5.15 13.32
N TRP A 62 -1.84 -3.88 12.92
CA TRP A 62 -2.10 -2.78 13.83
C TRP A 62 -3.60 -2.57 14.09
N MET A 63 -4.43 -2.43 13.04
CA MET A 63 -5.87 -2.16 13.18
C MET A 63 -6.74 -3.42 13.35
N GLY A 64 -6.19 -4.62 13.20
CA GLY A 64 -6.90 -5.89 13.41
C GLY A 64 -7.86 -6.28 12.28
N GLU A 65 -7.66 -5.76 11.05
CA GLU A 65 -8.43 -6.21 9.91
C GLU A 65 -8.15 -7.68 9.58
N VAL A 66 -9.12 -8.33 8.95
CA VAL A 66 -9.02 -9.78 8.66
C VAL A 66 -7.82 -10.04 7.74
N GLU A 67 -6.96 -10.98 8.15
CA GLU A 67 -5.82 -11.42 7.36
C GLU A 67 -6.29 -12.11 6.08
N PRO A 68 -5.86 -11.64 4.90
CA PRO A 68 -6.10 -12.38 3.67
C PRO A 68 -5.28 -13.67 3.65
N PRO A 69 -5.91 -14.85 3.51
CA PRO A 69 -5.20 -16.13 3.56
C PRO A 69 -4.13 -16.27 2.47
N GLU A 70 -4.28 -15.58 1.36
CA GLU A 70 -3.32 -15.57 0.24
C GLU A 70 -1.97 -14.95 0.62
N LEU A 71 -1.92 -14.09 1.65
CA LEU A 71 -0.69 -13.41 2.09
C LEU A 71 0.10 -14.18 3.14
N ILE A 72 -0.44 -15.26 3.72
CA ILE A 72 0.22 -16.02 4.78
C ILE A 72 1.60 -16.56 4.36
N LYS A 73 1.76 -16.90 3.08
CA LYS A 73 3.00 -17.44 2.50
C LYS A 73 3.67 -16.49 1.50
N TRP A 74 3.12 -15.29 1.34
CA TRP A 74 3.65 -14.29 0.42
C TRP A 74 4.84 -13.56 1.05
N GLY A 75 5.80 -13.12 0.23
CA GLY A 75 6.93 -12.30 0.65
C GLY A 75 8.30 -12.96 0.44
N SER A 76 8.37 -13.99 -0.39
CA SER A 76 9.65 -14.59 -0.80
C SER A 76 10.38 -13.73 -1.86
N ASP A 77 11.68 -13.95 -2.05
CA ASP A 77 12.45 -13.31 -3.12
C ASP A 77 11.86 -13.62 -4.52
N GLU A 78 11.24 -14.79 -4.68
CA GLU A 78 10.57 -15.17 -5.92
C GLU A 78 9.32 -14.31 -6.15
N ASP A 79 8.55 -14.01 -5.11
CA ASP A 79 7.39 -13.12 -5.18
C ASP A 79 7.80 -11.72 -5.62
N MET A 80 8.93 -11.19 -5.09
CA MET A 80 9.45 -9.86 -5.42
C MET A 80 9.96 -9.75 -6.86
N ARG A 81 10.23 -10.87 -7.52
CA ARG A 81 10.67 -10.95 -8.92
C ARG A 81 9.58 -11.36 -9.89
N ASN A 82 8.35 -11.46 -9.41
CA ASN A 82 7.21 -11.92 -10.19
C ASN A 82 6.11 -10.84 -10.23
N ALA A 83 5.96 -10.19 -11.38
CA ALA A 83 4.96 -9.12 -11.55
C ALA A 83 3.53 -9.61 -11.24
N SER A 84 3.17 -10.83 -11.62
CA SER A 84 1.84 -11.39 -11.33
C SER A 84 1.63 -11.62 -9.84
N SER A 85 2.66 -12.06 -9.10
CA SER A 85 2.61 -12.22 -7.65
C SER A 85 2.42 -10.86 -6.96
N LEU A 86 3.18 -9.85 -7.35
CA LEU A 86 3.07 -8.48 -6.85
C LEU A 86 1.69 -7.87 -7.13
N VAL A 87 1.20 -7.97 -8.37
CA VAL A 87 -0.13 -7.48 -8.75
C VAL A 87 -1.23 -8.16 -7.93
N ASN A 88 -1.15 -9.49 -7.77
CA ASN A 88 -2.09 -10.23 -6.94
C ASN A 88 -2.05 -9.77 -5.47
N ALA A 89 -0.87 -9.58 -4.89
CA ALA A 89 -0.72 -9.13 -3.50
C ALA A 89 -1.27 -7.70 -3.29
N PHE A 90 -1.09 -6.77 -4.24
CA PHE A 90 -1.77 -5.47 -4.23
C PHE A 90 -3.29 -5.61 -4.27
N ALA A 91 -3.83 -6.47 -5.13
CA ALA A 91 -5.28 -6.71 -5.20
C ALA A 91 -5.81 -7.35 -3.91
N VAL A 92 -5.07 -8.28 -3.31
CA VAL A 92 -5.43 -8.94 -2.04
C VAL A 92 -5.46 -7.93 -0.89
N THR A 93 -4.42 -7.11 -0.75
CA THR A 93 -4.39 -6.07 0.29
C THR A 93 -5.49 -5.03 0.09
N TRP A 94 -5.85 -4.71 -1.15
CA TRP A 94 -6.97 -3.81 -1.44
C TRP A 94 -8.32 -4.40 -1.00
N ARG A 95 -8.52 -5.72 -1.15
CA ARG A 95 -9.73 -6.40 -0.63
C ARG A 95 -9.84 -6.35 0.89
N MET A 96 -8.76 -6.11 1.60
CA MET A 96 -8.76 -5.84 3.04
C MET A 96 -9.07 -4.36 3.33
N ILE A 97 -8.43 -3.43 2.61
CA ILE A 97 -8.54 -1.98 2.83
C ILE A 97 -9.92 -1.43 2.43
N SER A 98 -10.39 -1.73 1.22
CA SER A 98 -11.59 -1.13 0.64
C SER A 98 -12.87 -1.37 1.46
N PRO A 99 -13.16 -2.58 1.99
CA PRO A 99 -14.30 -2.79 2.88
C PRO A 99 -14.17 -2.04 4.21
N ALA A 100 -12.95 -1.91 4.76
CA ALA A 100 -12.69 -1.15 5.96
C ALA A 100 -13.07 0.33 5.78
N LEU A 101 -12.59 0.96 4.72
CA LEU A 101 -12.94 2.35 4.36
C LEU A 101 -14.44 2.53 4.09
N SER A 102 -15.14 1.50 3.62
CA SER A 102 -16.57 1.58 3.31
C SER A 102 -17.47 1.50 4.55
N ARG A 103 -17.01 0.83 5.63
CA ARG A 103 -17.83 0.62 6.82
C ARG A 103 -17.59 1.64 7.94
N TRP A 104 -16.42 2.30 7.95
CA TRP A 104 -16.09 3.23 9.03
C TRP A 104 -16.85 4.54 8.92
N THR A 105 -17.34 5.01 10.06
CA THR A 105 -17.97 6.30 10.27
C THR A 105 -16.94 7.34 10.70
N ALA A 106 -17.33 8.62 10.77
CA ALA A 106 -16.49 9.68 11.30
C ALA A 106 -16.04 9.40 12.75
N ALA A 107 -16.90 8.77 13.57
CA ALA A 107 -16.54 8.38 14.93
C ALA A 107 -15.51 7.25 14.96
N ASP A 108 -15.62 6.28 14.05
CA ASP A 108 -14.64 5.20 13.93
C ASP A 108 -13.25 5.71 13.53
N LEU A 109 -13.18 6.79 12.76
CA LEU A 109 -11.92 7.41 12.35
C LEU A 109 -11.14 8.00 13.53
N GLN A 110 -11.84 8.53 14.52
CA GLN A 110 -11.26 9.10 15.74
C GLN A 110 -10.87 8.03 16.77
N HIS A 111 -11.21 6.75 16.50
CA HIS A 111 -10.83 5.66 17.40
C HIS A 111 -9.31 5.54 17.49
N LEU A 112 -8.79 5.64 18.72
CA LEU A 112 -7.38 5.51 19.02
C LEU A 112 -6.98 4.03 19.07
N VAL A 113 -6.10 3.63 18.19
CA VAL A 113 -5.56 2.27 18.12
C VAL A 113 -4.23 2.25 18.87
N PRO A 114 -4.10 1.47 19.96
CA PRO A 114 -2.87 1.40 20.73
C PRO A 114 -1.76 0.70 19.93
N PRO A 115 -0.48 0.99 20.23
CA PRO A 115 0.62 0.29 19.60
C PRO A 115 0.62 -1.21 19.95
N LEU A 116 1.12 -2.02 19.03
CA LEU A 116 1.36 -3.43 19.31
C LEU A 116 2.38 -3.60 20.44
N ALA A 117 2.21 -4.61 21.28
CA ALA A 117 3.14 -4.88 22.39
C ALA A 117 4.61 -5.04 21.93
N SER A 118 4.83 -5.50 20.70
CA SER A 118 6.16 -5.66 20.11
C SER A 118 6.87 -4.35 19.77
N VAL A 119 6.14 -3.22 19.63
CA VAL A 119 6.68 -1.90 19.26
C VAL A 119 6.28 -0.80 20.23
N ALA A 120 5.58 -1.13 21.33
CA ALA A 120 5.02 -0.17 22.28
C ALA A 120 6.06 0.78 22.94
N ALA A 121 7.34 0.42 22.93
CA ALA A 121 8.41 1.28 23.47
C ALA A 121 8.85 2.37 22.47
N GLU A 122 8.57 2.20 21.19
CA GLU A 122 9.05 3.05 20.08
C GLU A 122 7.91 3.84 19.44
N GLU A 123 6.68 3.36 19.58
CA GLU A 123 5.51 3.91 18.90
C GLU A 123 4.42 4.36 19.89
N SER A 124 3.69 5.40 19.51
CA SER A 124 2.50 5.88 20.22
C SER A 124 1.22 5.36 19.60
N ALA A 125 0.10 5.49 20.33
CA ALA A 125 -1.22 5.19 19.76
C ALA A 125 -1.57 6.19 18.65
N HIS A 126 -2.19 5.69 17.56
CA HIS A 126 -2.62 6.49 16.41
C HIS A 126 -4.13 6.36 16.20
N THR A 127 -4.77 7.42 15.70
CA THR A 127 -6.16 7.30 15.24
C THR A 127 -6.21 6.50 13.94
N ARG A 128 -7.36 5.86 13.63
CA ARG A 128 -7.55 5.22 12.33
C ARG A 128 -7.38 6.19 11.18
N GLU A 129 -7.84 7.43 11.33
CA GLU A 129 -7.65 8.50 10.33
C GLU A 129 -6.17 8.74 10.04
N TRP A 130 -5.34 8.83 11.09
CA TRP A 130 -3.90 8.99 10.92
C TRP A 130 -3.28 7.80 10.19
N ILE A 131 -3.66 6.56 10.57
CA ILE A 131 -3.13 5.35 9.93
C ILE A 131 -3.52 5.30 8.44
N ILE A 132 -4.77 5.60 8.10
CA ILE A 132 -5.24 5.65 6.70
C ILE A 132 -4.40 6.65 5.90
N TRP A 133 -4.22 7.87 6.45
CA TRP A 133 -3.43 8.90 5.79
C TRP A 133 -1.98 8.47 5.63
N HIS A 134 -1.38 7.93 6.68
CA HIS A 134 0.01 7.47 6.68
C HIS A 134 0.26 6.40 5.61
N VAL A 135 -0.62 5.41 5.47
CA VAL A 135 -0.46 4.37 4.44
C VAL A 135 -0.59 4.96 3.04
N LEU A 136 -1.54 5.86 2.81
CA LEU A 136 -1.71 6.50 1.51
C LEU A 136 -0.52 7.41 1.16
N GLU A 137 -0.07 8.25 2.10
CA GLU A 137 1.10 9.11 1.95
C GLU A 137 2.35 8.29 1.62
N HIS A 138 2.56 7.20 2.34
CA HIS A 138 3.66 6.27 2.14
C HIS A 138 3.62 5.65 0.73
N GLU A 139 2.45 5.27 0.24
CA GLU A 139 2.30 4.75 -1.13
C GLU A 139 2.59 5.79 -2.20
N ILE A 140 2.11 7.03 -2.02
CA ILE A 140 2.36 8.12 -2.96
C ILE A 140 3.86 8.46 -2.99
N HIS A 141 4.50 8.52 -1.81
CA HIS A 141 5.92 8.78 -1.69
C HIS A 141 6.75 7.76 -2.46
N HIS A 142 6.55 6.47 -2.17
CA HIS A 142 7.28 5.39 -2.83
C HIS A 142 6.84 5.15 -4.28
N GLY A 143 5.62 5.51 -4.65
CA GLY A 143 5.18 5.52 -6.04
C GLY A 143 5.94 6.55 -6.89
N GLY A 144 6.23 7.71 -6.31
CA GLY A 144 7.12 8.71 -6.93
C GLY A 144 8.55 8.18 -7.09
N GLU A 145 9.08 7.52 -6.07
CA GLU A 145 10.39 6.86 -6.13
C GLU A 145 10.45 5.75 -7.19
N LEU A 146 9.41 4.90 -7.26
CA LEU A 146 9.26 3.89 -8.31
C LEU A 146 9.28 4.52 -9.70
N SER A 147 8.53 5.60 -9.90
CA SER A 147 8.48 6.29 -11.20
C SER A 147 9.83 6.85 -11.60
N LEU A 148 10.58 7.44 -10.66
CA LEU A 148 11.94 7.93 -10.89
C LEU A 148 12.90 6.78 -11.24
N ALA A 149 12.84 5.68 -10.51
CA ALA A 149 13.68 4.51 -10.76
C ALA A 149 13.40 3.90 -12.15
N LEU A 150 12.13 3.68 -12.47
CA LEU A 150 11.72 3.17 -13.79
C LEU A 150 12.18 4.09 -14.92
N GLY A 151 11.96 5.42 -14.79
CA GLY A 151 12.41 6.41 -15.76
C GLY A 151 13.92 6.44 -15.93
N GLY A 152 14.70 6.28 -14.84
CA GLY A 152 16.15 6.17 -14.88
C GLY A 152 16.66 4.94 -15.66
N HIS A 153 15.84 3.90 -15.77
CA HIS A 153 16.10 2.70 -16.55
C HIS A 153 15.42 2.70 -17.93
N GLY A 154 14.84 3.83 -18.36
CA GLY A 154 14.17 3.96 -19.65
C GLY A 154 12.80 3.27 -19.71
N LEU A 155 12.20 2.96 -18.56
CA LEU A 155 10.88 2.34 -18.42
C LEU A 155 9.83 3.40 -18.07
N GLN A 156 8.56 3.08 -18.34
CA GLN A 156 7.46 3.98 -18.03
C GLN A 156 7.15 3.97 -16.54
N GLY A 157 7.09 5.16 -15.91
CA GLY A 157 6.62 5.33 -14.53
C GLY A 157 5.10 5.31 -14.42
N ILE A 158 4.60 5.60 -13.22
CA ILE A 158 3.15 5.71 -12.95
C ILE A 158 2.61 6.93 -13.68
N GLU A 159 1.59 6.75 -14.52
CA GLU A 159 0.87 7.86 -15.15
C GLU A 159 -0.12 8.48 -14.16
N ILE A 160 -0.09 9.81 -14.03
CA ILE A 160 -0.96 10.59 -13.15
C ILE A 160 -2.00 11.34 -13.98
#